data_6f2ae52a9fec300ebf60357980b729d4
#
_entry.id   6f2ae52a9fec300ebf60357980b729d4
#
_cell.length_a   1.000
_cell.length_b   1.000
_cell.length_c   1.000
_cell.angle_alpha   90.00
_cell.angle_beta   90.00
_cell.angle_gamma   90.00
#
_symmetry.space_group_name_H-M   'P 1'
#
loop_
_entity.id
_entity.type
_entity.pdbx_description
1 polymer ?
#
loop_
_entity_poly.entity_id
_entity_poly.type
_entity_poly.pdbx_seq_one_letter_code
_entity_poly.pdbx_strand_id
1 'polypeptide(L)'
;EDMGNLELLRDAGMHMLERFESISCVRLDGRAEFLEILYQHMKPAVYRIWYGYHVEPDITDMILPKYQYLHEIVRKAVSPYEVYLTCSFPDPELVYITVLFASWLHKEGKLIQVQEKERAVVVCTNGLTVSQYLFVSLSELLPEIEFLECLSLRDFYEYDKDFQIVFSTVRLETDKKQFVVFPFANDIAKKSFREKV
;
A
#
# COMPACT_ATOMS: atom_id res chain seq x y z
N GLU A 1 -34.36 -1.06 20.69
CA GLU A 1 -33.77 -0.17 19.63
C GLU A 1 -32.24 -0.25 19.59
N ASP A 2 -31.54 -0.39 20.74
CA ASP A 2 -30.06 -0.41 20.75
C ASP A 2 -29.42 -1.68 20.17
N MET A 3 -29.99 -2.87 20.41
CA MET A 3 -29.35 -4.14 19.97
C MET A 3 -29.35 -4.32 18.46
N GLY A 4 -30.44 -3.97 17.77
CA GLY A 4 -30.47 -4.06 16.29
C GLY A 4 -29.50 -3.09 15.61
N ASN A 5 -29.27 -1.92 16.17
CA ASN A 5 -28.30 -0.94 15.68
C ASN A 5 -26.84 -1.43 15.86
N LEU A 6 -26.54 -2.16 16.92
CA LEU A 6 -25.20 -2.71 17.16
C LEU A 6 -24.84 -3.88 16.24
N GLU A 7 -25.82 -4.70 15.86
CA GLU A 7 -25.64 -5.78 14.86
C GLU A 7 -25.37 -5.19 13.48
N LEU A 8 -26.17 -4.19 13.05
CA LEU A 8 -25.97 -3.51 11.78
C LEU A 8 -24.62 -2.79 11.69
N LEU A 9 -24.17 -2.20 12.80
CA LEU A 9 -22.83 -1.58 12.87
C LEU A 9 -21.72 -2.60 12.68
N ARG A 10 -21.87 -3.80 13.25
CA ARG A 10 -20.91 -4.90 13.11
C ARG A 10 -20.91 -5.47 11.69
N ASP A 11 -22.09 -5.62 11.09
CA ASP A 11 -22.24 -6.04 9.70
C ASP A 11 -21.61 -5.05 8.72
N ALA A 12 -21.78 -3.74 8.94
CA ALA A 12 -21.11 -2.72 8.15
C ALA A 12 -19.57 -2.85 8.25
N GLY A 13 -19.04 -3.19 9.43
CA GLY A 13 -17.62 -3.47 9.63
C GLY A 13 -17.16 -4.70 8.84
N MET A 14 -17.91 -5.78 8.87
CA MET A 14 -17.63 -7.00 8.11
C MET A 14 -17.53 -6.70 6.62
N HIS A 15 -18.52 -6.01 6.07
CA HIS A 15 -18.54 -5.62 4.66
C HIS A 15 -17.42 -4.65 4.31
N MET A 16 -17.03 -3.74 5.22
CA MET A 16 -15.87 -2.88 5.02
C MET A 16 -14.58 -3.68 4.88
N LEU A 17 -14.36 -4.72 5.72
CA LEU A 17 -13.17 -5.57 5.60
C LEU A 17 -13.17 -6.34 4.28
N GLU A 18 -14.31 -6.87 3.82
CA GLU A 18 -14.44 -7.55 2.51
C GLU A 18 -14.09 -6.62 1.35
N ARG A 19 -14.59 -5.40 1.38
CA ARG A 19 -14.27 -4.39 0.37
C ARG A 19 -12.80 -4.00 0.40
N PHE A 20 -12.22 -3.83 1.59
CA PHE A 20 -10.80 -3.54 1.75
C PHE A 20 -9.95 -4.65 1.12
N GLU A 21 -10.20 -5.92 1.44
CA GLU A 21 -9.49 -7.07 0.86
C GLU A 21 -9.63 -7.13 -0.66
N SER A 22 -10.83 -6.83 -1.18
CA SER A 22 -11.09 -6.80 -2.62
C SER A 22 -10.34 -5.67 -3.35
N ILE A 23 -10.26 -4.48 -2.76
CA ILE A 23 -9.62 -3.30 -3.37
C ILE A 23 -8.11 -3.39 -3.25
N SER A 24 -7.59 -3.78 -2.07
CA SER A 24 -6.15 -3.87 -1.80
C SER A 24 -5.50 -5.12 -2.38
N CYS A 25 -6.27 -6.14 -2.74
CA CYS A 25 -5.80 -7.49 -3.05
C CYS A 25 -4.99 -8.14 -1.90
N VAL A 26 -5.13 -7.65 -0.66
CA VAL A 26 -4.45 -8.15 0.54
C VAL A 26 -5.46 -8.77 1.48
N ARG A 27 -5.23 -10.05 1.85
CA ARG A 27 -6.08 -10.78 2.79
C ARG A 27 -5.67 -10.51 4.23
N LEU A 28 -6.64 -10.27 5.10
CA LEU A 28 -6.43 -10.07 6.54
C LEU A 28 -6.52 -11.42 7.27
N ASP A 29 -5.41 -11.88 7.87
CA ASP A 29 -5.36 -13.18 8.53
C ASP A 29 -6.15 -13.19 9.85
N GLY A 30 -6.00 -12.18 10.67
CA GLY A 30 -6.70 -12.01 11.95
C GLY A 30 -8.04 -11.27 11.83
N ARG A 31 -8.82 -11.51 10.75
CA ARG A 31 -10.02 -10.74 10.41
C ARG A 31 -11.03 -10.59 11.56
N ALA A 32 -11.29 -11.66 12.31
CA ALA A 32 -12.25 -11.62 13.42
C ALA A 32 -11.78 -10.72 14.58
N GLU A 33 -10.49 -10.77 14.91
CA GLU A 33 -9.86 -9.91 15.92
C GLU A 33 -9.85 -8.45 15.45
N PHE A 34 -9.50 -8.22 14.18
CA PHE A 34 -9.49 -6.86 13.63
C PHE A 34 -10.89 -6.26 13.55
N LEU A 35 -11.90 -7.05 13.20
CA LEU A 35 -13.30 -6.61 13.21
C LEU A 35 -13.72 -6.13 14.60
N GLU A 36 -13.30 -6.81 15.67
CA GLU A 36 -13.61 -6.40 17.02
C GLU A 36 -12.95 -5.06 17.37
N ILE A 37 -11.69 -4.87 17.00
CA ILE A 37 -10.97 -3.60 17.19
C ILE A 37 -11.66 -2.46 16.43
N LEU A 38 -12.00 -2.70 15.16
CA LEU A 38 -12.71 -1.75 14.32
C LEU A 38 -14.08 -1.39 14.92
N TYR A 39 -14.82 -2.39 15.40
CA TYR A 39 -16.11 -2.19 16.04
C TYR A 39 -16.00 -1.35 17.32
N GLN A 40 -15.00 -1.60 18.17
CA GLN A 40 -14.77 -0.80 19.39
C GLN A 40 -14.43 0.66 19.05
N HIS A 41 -13.72 0.91 17.97
CA HIS A 41 -13.46 2.26 17.48
C HIS A 41 -14.73 2.92 16.92
N MET A 42 -15.51 2.17 16.14
CA MET A 42 -16.69 2.70 15.44
C MET A 42 -17.84 3.05 16.36
N LYS A 43 -18.01 2.37 17.47
CA LYS A 43 -19.08 2.67 18.45
C LYS A 43 -19.08 4.14 18.88
N PRO A 44 -17.99 4.71 19.43
CA PRO A 44 -17.95 6.12 19.77
C PRO A 44 -17.88 7.04 18.55
N ALA A 45 -17.28 6.60 17.43
CA ALA A 45 -17.19 7.39 16.19
C ALA A 45 -18.58 7.70 15.62
N VAL A 46 -19.50 6.75 15.61
CA VAL A 46 -20.88 6.94 15.17
C VAL A 46 -21.57 8.07 15.93
N TYR A 47 -21.41 8.13 17.24
CA TYR A 47 -21.97 9.21 18.06
C TYR A 47 -21.32 10.56 17.74
N ARG A 48 -19.99 10.60 17.57
CA ARG A 48 -19.30 11.84 17.17
C ARG A 48 -19.82 12.36 15.84
N ILE A 49 -19.98 11.46 14.85
CA ILE A 49 -20.47 11.81 13.51
C ILE A 49 -21.93 12.33 13.58
N TRP A 50 -22.83 11.62 14.26
CA TRP A 50 -24.24 12.02 14.35
C TRP A 50 -24.44 13.34 15.09
N TYR A 51 -23.64 13.62 16.10
CA TYR A 51 -23.75 14.85 16.91
C TYR A 51 -22.80 15.97 16.47
N GLY A 52 -22.04 15.76 15.36
CA GLY A 52 -21.10 16.76 14.82
C GLY A 52 -19.93 17.08 15.75
N TYR A 53 -19.52 16.15 16.61
CA TYR A 53 -18.31 16.31 17.43
C TYR A 53 -17.05 16.09 16.60
N HIS A 54 -16.07 16.99 16.74
CA HIS A 54 -14.77 16.85 16.07
C HIS A 54 -13.83 15.95 16.87
N VAL A 55 -13.01 15.19 16.16
CA VAL A 55 -11.92 14.41 16.76
C VAL A 55 -10.73 15.32 16.98
N GLU A 56 -10.22 15.33 18.21
CA GLU A 56 -8.99 16.04 18.56
C GLU A 56 -8.01 15.11 19.29
N PRO A 57 -6.69 15.24 19.05
CA PRO A 57 -6.06 16.13 18.07
C PRO A 57 -6.28 15.67 16.62
N ASP A 58 -6.36 16.62 15.69
CA ASP A 58 -6.37 16.29 14.27
C ASP A 58 -4.96 15.85 13.84
N ILE A 59 -4.84 14.60 13.42
CA ILE A 59 -3.57 13.97 13.03
C ILE A 59 -3.43 13.84 11.51
N THR A 60 -4.32 14.44 10.75
CA THR A 60 -4.40 14.33 9.30
C THR A 60 -3.07 14.68 8.61
N ASP A 61 -2.51 15.85 8.91
CA ASP A 61 -1.25 16.31 8.31
C ASP A 61 -0.04 15.42 8.64
N MET A 62 -0.10 14.70 9.75
CA MET A 62 0.97 13.79 10.16
C MET A 62 0.84 12.41 9.48
N ILE A 63 -0.37 11.94 9.27
CA ILE A 63 -0.65 10.56 8.84
C ILE A 63 -0.75 10.45 7.31
N LEU A 64 -1.43 11.39 6.64
CA LEU A 64 -1.66 11.31 5.19
C LEU A 64 -0.36 11.21 4.37
N PRO A 65 0.70 12.00 4.61
CA PRO A 65 1.92 11.89 3.81
C PRO A 65 2.55 10.49 3.85
N LYS A 66 2.37 9.77 4.97
CA LYS A 66 2.93 8.44 5.17
C LYS A 66 2.06 7.31 4.63
N TYR A 67 0.73 7.48 4.67
CA TYR A 67 -0.23 6.41 4.39
C TYR A 67 -1.26 6.80 3.33
N GLN A 68 -0.93 7.73 2.43
CA GLN A 68 -1.86 8.27 1.44
C GLN A 68 -2.52 7.15 0.61
N TYR A 69 -1.75 6.22 0.08
CA TYR A 69 -2.29 5.13 -0.73
C TYR A 69 -3.22 4.21 0.08
N LEU A 70 -2.83 3.86 1.30
CA LEU A 70 -3.69 3.09 2.22
C LEU A 70 -4.98 3.87 2.53
N HIS A 71 -4.86 5.18 2.78
CA HIS A 71 -6.01 6.04 3.05
C HIS A 71 -7.02 6.06 1.88
N GLU A 72 -6.55 6.12 0.63
CA GLU A 72 -7.40 6.01 -0.55
C GLU A 72 -8.16 4.68 -0.63
N ILE A 73 -7.53 3.58 -0.26
CA ILE A 73 -8.17 2.27 -0.18
C ILE A 73 -9.22 2.24 0.92
N VAL A 74 -8.88 2.72 2.12
CA VAL A 74 -9.79 2.79 3.27
C VAL A 74 -11.00 3.67 2.95
N ARG A 75 -10.80 4.82 2.29
CA ARG A 75 -11.88 5.71 1.82
C ARG A 75 -12.87 5.00 0.91
N LYS A 76 -12.37 4.18 -0.02
CA LYS A 76 -13.23 3.39 -0.92
C LYS A 76 -13.92 2.22 -0.18
N ALA A 77 -13.28 1.69 0.84
CA ALA A 77 -13.80 0.57 1.61
C ALA A 77 -14.87 0.97 2.64
N VAL A 78 -14.88 2.22 3.13
CA VAL A 78 -15.73 2.69 4.23
C VAL A 78 -17.22 2.82 3.88
N SER A 79 -17.59 2.73 2.60
CA SER A 79 -18.97 2.94 2.12
C SER A 79 -20.06 2.15 2.86
N PRO A 80 -19.87 0.92 3.41
CA PRO A 80 -20.89 0.28 4.23
C PRO A 80 -21.27 1.07 5.49
N TYR A 81 -20.29 1.76 6.08
CA TYR A 81 -20.57 2.66 7.21
C TYR A 81 -21.28 3.93 6.78
N GLU A 82 -21.00 4.45 5.59
CA GLU A 82 -21.75 5.61 5.04
C GLU A 82 -23.23 5.28 4.81
N VAL A 83 -23.52 4.07 4.34
CA VAL A 83 -24.90 3.56 4.23
C VAL A 83 -25.56 3.45 5.62
N TYR A 84 -24.84 2.91 6.61
CA TYR A 84 -25.33 2.79 7.98
C TYR A 84 -25.61 4.17 8.61
N LEU A 85 -24.69 5.12 8.43
CA LEU A 85 -24.75 6.47 8.99
C LEU A 85 -25.74 7.39 8.22
N THR A 86 -26.09 7.04 6.99
CA THR A 86 -26.85 7.88 6.02
C THR A 86 -26.18 9.22 5.71
N CYS A 87 -24.86 9.30 5.82
CA CYS A 87 -24.06 10.46 5.48
C CYS A 87 -22.65 10.04 5.02
N SER A 88 -21.91 10.98 4.41
CA SER A 88 -20.50 10.75 4.07
C SER A 88 -19.65 10.64 5.33
N PHE A 89 -18.62 9.77 5.26
CA PHE A 89 -17.71 9.55 6.39
C PHE A 89 -16.73 10.72 6.51
N PRO A 90 -16.62 11.39 7.67
CA PRO A 90 -15.76 12.56 7.84
C PRO A 90 -14.27 12.19 7.74
N ASP A 91 -13.48 13.06 7.06
CA ASP A 91 -12.04 12.85 6.87
C ASP A 91 -11.23 12.63 8.15
N PRO A 92 -11.43 13.40 9.24
CA PRO A 92 -10.69 13.17 10.47
C PRO A 92 -10.95 11.77 11.07
N GLU A 93 -12.18 11.29 11.05
CA GLU A 93 -12.51 9.92 11.51
C GLU A 93 -11.89 8.87 10.59
N LEU A 94 -11.88 9.11 9.27
CA LEU A 94 -11.30 8.21 8.30
C LEU A 94 -9.78 8.05 8.48
N VAL A 95 -9.08 9.12 8.88
CA VAL A 95 -7.64 9.06 9.20
C VAL A 95 -7.37 8.11 10.36
N TYR A 96 -8.20 8.12 11.42
CA TYR A 96 -8.07 7.18 12.52
C TYR A 96 -8.30 5.72 12.09
N ILE A 97 -9.27 5.48 11.22
CA ILE A 97 -9.46 4.14 10.63
C ILE A 97 -8.23 3.74 9.80
N THR A 98 -7.68 4.67 9.03
CA THR A 98 -6.44 4.42 8.26
C THR A 98 -5.29 3.99 9.18
N VAL A 99 -5.12 4.62 10.33
CA VAL A 99 -4.12 4.23 11.34
C VAL A 99 -4.39 2.84 11.90
N LEU A 100 -5.65 2.47 12.14
CA LEU A 100 -6.00 1.11 12.57
C LEU A 100 -5.58 0.07 11.52
N PHE A 101 -5.91 0.29 10.25
CA PHE A 101 -5.48 -0.58 9.16
C PHE A 101 -3.96 -0.64 9.01
N ALA A 102 -3.28 0.51 9.08
CA ALA A 102 -1.82 0.57 9.01
C ALA A 102 -1.16 -0.25 10.13
N SER A 103 -1.66 -0.11 11.37
CA SER A 103 -1.16 -0.84 12.53
C SER A 103 -1.40 -2.34 12.40
N TRP A 104 -2.58 -2.73 11.92
CA TRP A 104 -2.92 -4.13 11.71
C TRP A 104 -2.08 -4.78 10.61
N LEU A 105 -1.97 -4.13 9.45
CA LEU A 105 -1.14 -4.60 8.35
C LEU A 105 0.34 -4.67 8.72
N HIS A 106 0.81 -3.73 9.55
CA HIS A 106 2.18 -3.79 10.09
C HIS A 106 2.37 -5.01 10.99
N LYS A 107 1.43 -5.30 11.90
CA LYS A 107 1.43 -6.51 12.76
C LYS A 107 1.50 -7.79 11.94
N GLU A 108 0.79 -7.86 10.81
CA GLU A 108 0.78 -9.01 9.89
C GLU A 108 1.96 -9.02 8.89
N GLY A 109 2.82 -8.00 8.88
CA GLY A 109 3.92 -7.87 7.91
C GLY A 109 3.46 -7.61 6.47
N LYS A 110 2.23 -7.09 6.29
CA LYS A 110 1.58 -6.87 4.98
C LYS A 110 1.48 -5.41 4.56
N LEU A 111 1.96 -4.49 5.38
CA LEU A 111 1.83 -3.04 5.10
C LEU A 111 2.46 -2.65 3.76
N ILE A 112 3.62 -3.22 3.43
CA ILE A 112 4.32 -2.98 2.15
C ILE A 112 3.47 -3.39 0.94
N GLN A 113 2.62 -4.41 1.07
CA GLN A 113 1.75 -4.87 -0.02
C GLN A 113 0.65 -3.86 -0.38
N VAL A 114 0.34 -2.93 0.52
CA VAL A 114 -0.72 -1.93 0.38
C VAL A 114 -0.15 -0.53 0.08
N GLN A 115 1.16 -0.38 -0.02
CA GLN A 115 1.79 0.87 -0.45
C GLN A 115 1.83 0.97 -1.97
N GLU A 116 1.69 2.18 -2.50
CA GLU A 116 1.98 2.42 -3.90
C GLU A 116 3.45 2.12 -4.16
N LYS A 117 3.70 1.16 -5.06
CA LYS A 117 5.06 0.77 -5.42
C LYS A 117 5.60 1.71 -6.48
N GLU A 118 6.83 2.20 -6.28
CA GLU A 118 7.55 2.85 -7.37
C GLU A 118 7.77 1.83 -8.49
N ARG A 119 7.50 2.25 -9.73
CA ARG A 119 7.66 1.39 -10.92
C ARG A 119 9.09 1.47 -11.44
N ALA A 120 9.66 0.31 -11.72
CA ALA A 120 11.00 0.21 -12.23
C ALA A 120 11.09 -0.64 -13.50
N VAL A 121 12.09 -0.33 -14.31
CA VAL A 121 12.52 -1.19 -15.44
C VAL A 121 13.94 -1.68 -15.19
N VAL A 122 14.25 -2.84 -15.74
CA VAL A 122 15.60 -3.41 -15.73
C VAL A 122 16.18 -3.31 -17.14
N VAL A 123 17.38 -2.74 -17.27
CA VAL A 123 18.09 -2.66 -18.56
C VAL A 123 19.37 -3.48 -18.48
N CYS A 124 19.46 -4.52 -19.29
CA CYS A 124 20.58 -5.43 -19.25
C CYS A 124 21.14 -5.71 -20.66
N THR A 125 22.47 -5.61 -20.80
CA THR A 125 23.18 -5.88 -22.06
C THR A 125 23.81 -7.27 -22.14
N ASN A 126 23.63 -8.11 -21.12
CA ASN A 126 24.35 -9.38 -20.93
C ASN A 126 23.61 -10.61 -21.50
N GLY A 127 22.64 -10.42 -22.36
CA GLY A 127 21.86 -11.49 -22.97
C GLY A 127 20.66 -11.94 -22.11
N LEU A 128 19.73 -12.68 -22.76
CA LEU A 128 18.41 -12.97 -22.22
C LEU A 128 18.44 -13.67 -20.83
N THR A 129 19.27 -14.71 -20.69
CA THR A 129 19.32 -15.49 -19.43
C THR A 129 19.78 -14.65 -18.25
N VAL A 130 20.82 -13.81 -18.46
CA VAL A 130 21.34 -12.93 -17.39
C VAL A 130 20.34 -11.84 -17.07
N SER A 131 19.66 -11.31 -18.08
CA SER A 131 18.62 -10.31 -17.93
C SER A 131 17.45 -10.83 -17.09
N GLN A 132 16.97 -12.04 -17.36
CA GLN A 132 15.87 -12.67 -16.60
C GLN A 132 16.30 -12.99 -15.18
N TYR A 133 17.50 -13.49 -14.97
CA TYR A 133 18.04 -13.72 -13.63
C TYR A 133 18.12 -12.43 -12.82
N LEU A 134 18.62 -11.35 -13.41
CA LEU A 134 18.71 -10.04 -12.77
C LEU A 134 17.32 -9.50 -12.39
N PHE A 135 16.36 -9.60 -13.31
CA PHE A 135 14.98 -9.17 -13.10
C PHE A 135 14.34 -9.89 -11.92
N VAL A 136 14.42 -11.23 -11.88
CA VAL A 136 13.87 -12.03 -10.77
C VAL A 136 14.58 -11.70 -9.46
N SER A 137 15.93 -11.63 -9.47
CA SER A 137 16.71 -11.34 -8.28
C SER A 137 16.41 -9.97 -7.67
N LEU A 138 16.19 -8.95 -8.50
CA LEU A 138 15.82 -7.61 -8.04
C LEU A 138 14.38 -7.59 -7.52
N SER A 139 13.45 -8.29 -8.17
CA SER A 139 12.05 -8.38 -7.73
C SER A 139 11.92 -9.07 -6.37
N GLU A 140 12.75 -10.08 -6.10
CA GLU A 140 12.81 -10.75 -4.78
C GLU A 140 13.49 -9.89 -3.71
N LEU A 141 14.51 -9.13 -4.10
CA LEU A 141 15.29 -8.30 -3.19
C LEU A 141 14.53 -7.04 -2.75
N LEU A 142 13.76 -6.45 -3.64
CA LEU A 142 13.06 -5.16 -3.49
C LEU A 142 11.55 -5.33 -3.73
N PRO A 143 10.82 -6.03 -2.84
CA PRO A 143 9.38 -6.29 -3.01
C PRO A 143 8.53 -5.01 -2.92
N GLU A 144 9.09 -3.91 -2.41
CA GLU A 144 8.50 -2.58 -2.39
C GLU A 144 8.47 -1.88 -3.76
N ILE A 145 9.22 -2.40 -4.75
CA ILE A 145 9.28 -1.87 -6.12
C ILE A 145 8.51 -2.79 -7.06
N GLU A 146 7.72 -2.19 -7.94
CA GLU A 146 7.05 -2.89 -9.04
C GLU A 146 7.97 -2.93 -10.26
N PHE A 147 8.57 -4.08 -10.54
CA PHE A 147 9.38 -4.28 -11.73
C PHE A 147 8.48 -4.58 -12.93
N LEU A 148 8.43 -3.66 -13.91
CA LEU A 148 7.56 -3.76 -15.06
C LEU A 148 8.10 -4.74 -16.10
N GLU A 149 9.29 -4.44 -16.62
CA GLU A 149 9.89 -5.21 -17.73
C GLU A 149 11.42 -5.20 -17.67
N CYS A 150 12.02 -6.20 -18.32
CA CYS A 150 13.44 -6.24 -18.59
C CYS A 150 13.69 -5.90 -20.05
N LEU A 151 14.41 -4.81 -20.28
CA LEU A 151 14.59 -4.19 -21.60
C LEU A 151 16.02 -4.35 -22.09
N SER A 152 16.19 -4.42 -23.42
CA SER A 152 17.47 -4.16 -24.03
C SER A 152 17.79 -2.66 -24.03
N LEU A 153 19.04 -2.31 -24.30
CA LEU A 153 19.45 -0.89 -24.38
C LEU A 153 18.63 -0.13 -25.44
N ARG A 154 18.33 -0.79 -26.57
CA ARG A 154 17.55 -0.19 -27.66
C ARG A 154 16.10 0.03 -27.21
N ASP A 155 15.46 -1.01 -26.66
CA ASP A 155 14.06 -0.97 -26.28
C ASP A 155 13.82 0.05 -25.15
N PHE A 156 14.82 0.29 -24.30
CA PHE A 156 14.75 1.29 -23.24
C PHE A 156 14.51 2.70 -23.77
N TYR A 157 15.17 3.11 -24.85
CA TYR A 157 15.00 4.45 -25.42
C TYR A 157 13.71 4.60 -26.23
N GLU A 158 13.07 3.50 -26.59
CA GLU A 158 11.77 3.47 -27.27
C GLU A 158 10.60 3.20 -26.30
N TYR A 159 10.90 3.03 -24.97
CA TYR A 159 9.91 2.64 -23.96
C TYR A 159 9.04 3.81 -23.54
N ASP A 160 7.72 3.65 -23.68
CA ASP A 160 6.71 4.69 -23.49
C ASP A 160 5.89 4.58 -22.19
N LYS A 161 6.00 3.46 -21.46
CA LYS A 161 5.29 3.32 -20.19
C LYS A 161 5.96 4.16 -19.09
N ASP A 162 5.16 4.68 -18.19
CA ASP A 162 5.65 5.48 -17.07
C ASP A 162 6.33 4.62 -16.00
N PHE A 163 7.54 5.01 -15.60
CA PHE A 163 8.33 4.44 -14.52
C PHE A 163 9.18 5.53 -13.84
N GLN A 164 9.61 5.29 -12.61
CA GLN A 164 10.39 6.23 -11.82
C GLN A 164 11.86 5.82 -11.69
N ILE A 165 12.12 4.51 -11.70
CA ILE A 165 13.45 3.94 -11.40
C ILE A 165 13.92 3.07 -12.57
N VAL A 166 15.22 3.12 -12.86
CA VAL A 166 15.89 2.20 -13.78
C VAL A 166 17.05 1.49 -13.09
N PHE A 167 17.04 0.16 -13.15
CA PHE A 167 18.16 -0.68 -12.76
C PHE A 167 18.87 -1.14 -14.03
N SER A 168 20.17 -0.87 -14.16
CA SER A 168 20.89 -1.16 -15.39
C SER A 168 22.26 -1.78 -15.13
N THR A 169 22.74 -2.59 -16.06
CA THR A 169 24.12 -3.14 -16.01
C THR A 169 25.15 -2.17 -16.57
N VAL A 170 24.71 -1.08 -17.22
CA VAL A 170 25.54 -0.04 -17.81
C VAL A 170 24.99 1.33 -17.45
N ARG A 171 25.82 2.37 -17.52
CA ARG A 171 25.34 3.74 -17.31
C ARG A 171 24.52 4.18 -18.53
N LEU A 172 23.31 4.70 -18.27
CA LEU A 172 22.38 5.20 -19.28
C LEU A 172 22.30 6.72 -19.22
N GLU A 173 21.98 7.34 -20.34
CA GLU A 173 21.60 8.74 -20.41
C GLU A 173 20.09 8.86 -20.12
N THR A 174 19.72 9.22 -18.88
CA THR A 174 18.33 9.34 -18.44
C THR A 174 18.21 10.32 -17.31
N ASP A 175 17.07 11.00 -17.21
CA ASP A 175 16.66 11.85 -16.10
C ASP A 175 16.03 11.08 -14.93
N LYS A 176 15.74 9.79 -15.12
CA LYS A 176 15.17 8.90 -14.12
C LYS A 176 16.20 8.50 -13.06
N LYS A 177 15.72 8.14 -11.87
CA LYS A 177 16.55 7.61 -10.79
C LYS A 177 17.22 6.31 -11.25
N GLN A 178 18.55 6.32 -11.44
CA GLN A 178 19.29 5.19 -11.98
C GLN A 178 20.15 4.50 -10.93
N PHE A 179 20.10 3.17 -10.92
CA PHE A 179 21.01 2.30 -10.17
C PHE A 179 21.77 1.39 -11.13
N VAL A 180 23.10 1.49 -11.12
CA VAL A 180 23.96 0.56 -11.88
C VAL A 180 24.22 -0.66 -11.01
N VAL A 181 23.84 -1.85 -11.50
CA VAL A 181 23.84 -3.11 -10.78
C VAL A 181 24.68 -4.17 -11.50
N PHE A 182 25.29 -5.06 -10.73
CA PHE A 182 26.03 -6.21 -11.26
C PHE A 182 25.15 -7.47 -11.13
N PRO A 183 24.92 -8.22 -12.22
CA PRO A 183 23.99 -9.36 -12.23
C PRO A 183 24.33 -10.46 -11.19
N PHE A 184 25.59 -10.62 -10.86
CA PHE A 184 26.09 -11.68 -9.96
C PHE A 184 26.71 -11.11 -8.68
N ALA A 185 26.19 -9.99 -8.16
CA ALA A 185 26.67 -9.44 -6.89
C ALA A 185 26.40 -10.40 -5.72
N ASN A 186 27.38 -10.54 -4.83
CA ASN A 186 27.28 -11.38 -3.63
C ASN A 186 26.22 -10.85 -2.67
N ASP A 187 25.69 -11.70 -1.78
CA ASP A 187 24.63 -11.34 -0.82
C ASP A 187 24.99 -10.15 0.09
N ILE A 188 26.28 -9.89 0.32
CA ILE A 188 26.77 -8.73 1.07
C ILE A 188 26.54 -7.43 0.27
N ALA A 189 26.83 -7.45 -1.03
CA ALA A 189 26.57 -6.31 -1.93
C ALA A 189 25.06 -6.05 -2.10
N LYS A 190 24.23 -7.10 -2.09
CA LYS A 190 22.77 -7.01 -2.13
C LYS A 190 22.18 -6.32 -0.88
N LYS A 191 22.69 -6.64 0.33
CA LYS A 191 22.27 -5.98 1.58
C LYS A 191 22.65 -4.50 1.60
N SER A 192 23.90 -4.17 1.26
CA SER A 192 24.36 -2.77 1.16
C SER A 192 23.63 -1.96 0.10
N PHE A 193 23.11 -2.62 -0.94
CA PHE A 193 22.33 -1.99 -1.99
C PHE A 193 20.91 -1.64 -1.50
N ARG A 194 20.26 -2.55 -0.77
CA ARG A 194 18.93 -2.34 -0.18
C ARG A 194 18.86 -1.14 0.78
N GLU A 195 19.99 -0.80 1.42
CA GLU A 195 20.09 0.38 2.30
C GLU A 195 20.20 1.71 1.54
N LYS A 196 20.42 1.68 0.22
CA LYS A 196 20.67 2.87 -0.62
C LYS A 196 19.53 3.19 -1.61
N VAL A 197 18.58 2.27 -1.77
CA VAL A 197 17.38 2.41 -2.60
C VAL A 197 16.23 2.94 -1.78
#